data_406d39f00765e38013b3e38011bf8178
#
_entry.id   406d39f00765e38013b3e38011bf8178
#
_cell.length_a   1.000
_cell.length_b   1.000
_cell.length_c   1.000
_cell.angle_alpha   90.00
_cell.angle_beta   90.00
_cell.angle_gamma   90.00
#
_symmetry.space_group_name_H-M   'P 1'
#
loop_
_entity.id
_entity.type
_entity.pdbx_description
1 polymer ?
#
loop_
_entity_poly.entity_id
_entity_poly.type
_entity_poly.pdbx_seq_one_letter_code
_entity_poly.pdbx_strand_id
1 'polypeptide(L)'
;MDFLDAADGSKTCSANGIRLHSFYSPEKEAERFADGIPCDFNPKYILITEPALSYCAPFLRKRFAHSVLCCTRFCADFSQTDNLWDKVFYSDSALGEALFSFMGDEGIASCLFASWKPSEKAFPKQSALAWNEIKAAVLKSRNVLCTRKHFAKRWAKNAVRLSLFAKNIYGIKSGTSPVVVCASGPSLFSSLKKIREYRDSFFLIAVSSALSPLVNAGIVPDLCVSTDGGFWAKMHLTFAEKKFHVPLAVPAEGACPGEVAANEKIVPLFYGDGIGDDILRGCGICGLRSQRNGTVSGTAAMLALSITSGNVFFCGLDLAPSKSFCHTQPNELEKTDSLCDGRLCTQETRLAPGGFTSRALDIYRSWFSAADFGGRLKRLSNHFDYKNTLGKIQDTDWEYFAERKGTGIKPELYKQDIKPLYVCREEAVRRTIHEKIGSQEWISCALPSEAVVLERSSGTQFEENAKQTIQSGMQDFYASLIKSVPDRGRI
;
A
#
# COMPACT_ATOMS: atom_id res chain seq x y z
N MET A 1 10.60 37.37 -12.85
CA MET A 1 10.90 36.68 -14.12
C MET A 1 11.01 37.72 -15.21
N ASP A 2 12.12 37.75 -16.00
CA ASP A 2 12.29 38.70 -17.09
C ASP A 2 12.28 37.92 -18.41
N PHE A 3 11.32 38.23 -19.27
CA PHE A 3 11.20 37.62 -20.59
C PHE A 3 11.79 38.55 -21.64
N LEU A 4 12.60 38.00 -22.54
CA LEU A 4 13.33 38.71 -23.58
C LEU A 4 13.25 37.96 -24.92
N ASP A 5 13.55 38.64 -26.02
CA ASP A 5 13.73 37.98 -27.31
C ASP A 5 15.17 37.52 -27.46
N ALA A 6 15.37 36.31 -27.90
CA ALA A 6 16.67 35.77 -28.27
C ALA A 6 17.08 36.27 -29.66
N ALA A 7 18.34 36.10 -30.01
CA ALA A 7 18.90 36.59 -31.30
C ALA A 7 18.26 35.91 -32.52
N ASP A 8 17.70 34.72 -32.38
CA ASP A 8 16.97 33.97 -33.41
C ASP A 8 15.47 34.30 -33.47
N GLY A 9 14.98 35.25 -32.64
CA GLY A 9 13.59 35.66 -32.56
C GLY A 9 12.70 34.79 -31.63
N SER A 10 13.26 33.74 -31.06
CA SER A 10 12.56 32.94 -30.04
C SER A 10 12.54 33.65 -28.67
N LYS A 11 11.72 33.20 -27.72
CA LYS A 11 11.70 33.79 -26.39
C LYS A 11 12.78 33.16 -25.48
N THR A 12 13.44 33.98 -24.69
CA THR A 12 14.31 33.57 -23.59
C THR A 12 13.87 34.25 -22.31
N CYS A 13 14.35 33.80 -21.17
CA CYS A 13 14.00 34.39 -19.88
C CYS A 13 15.15 34.28 -18.88
N SER A 14 15.06 35.10 -17.84
CA SER A 14 15.96 35.06 -16.69
C SER A 14 15.18 35.10 -15.38
N ALA A 15 15.74 34.46 -14.35
CA ALA A 15 15.22 34.46 -12.99
C ALA A 15 16.39 34.59 -12.01
N ASN A 16 16.23 35.43 -10.98
CA ASN A 16 17.24 35.64 -9.94
C ASN A 16 18.66 35.90 -10.49
N GLY A 17 18.74 36.66 -11.57
CA GLY A 17 20.01 37.00 -12.23
C GLY A 17 20.62 35.86 -13.07
N ILE A 18 19.96 34.73 -13.18
CA ILE A 18 20.39 33.57 -13.97
C ILE A 18 19.54 33.48 -15.25
N ARG A 19 20.20 33.42 -16.41
CA ARG A 19 19.53 33.16 -17.67
C ARG A 19 19.12 31.70 -17.76
N LEU A 20 17.84 31.43 -18.03
CA LEU A 20 17.28 30.08 -18.06
C LEU A 20 17.39 29.40 -19.42
N HIS A 21 17.47 30.19 -20.52
CA HIS A 21 17.71 29.71 -21.86
C HIS A 21 18.77 30.56 -22.57
N SER A 22 19.37 29.99 -23.62
CA SER A 22 20.34 30.66 -24.45
C SER A 22 19.80 31.99 -25.00
N PHE A 23 20.63 33.03 -25.03
CA PHE A 23 20.30 34.30 -25.70
C PHE A 23 20.36 34.18 -27.22
N TYR A 24 21.13 33.24 -27.74
CA TYR A 24 21.36 33.10 -29.18
C TYR A 24 20.32 32.17 -29.84
N SER A 25 20.12 30.98 -29.30
CA SER A 25 19.19 30.01 -29.83
C SER A 25 18.75 29.02 -28.72
N PRO A 26 17.62 29.28 -28.05
CA PRO A 26 17.03 28.40 -27.05
C PRO A 26 16.70 26.99 -27.56
N GLU A 27 16.26 26.87 -28.81
CA GLU A 27 15.92 25.57 -29.41
C GLU A 27 17.14 24.68 -29.61
N LYS A 28 18.25 25.23 -30.14
CA LYS A 28 19.51 24.47 -30.30
C LYS A 28 20.14 24.09 -28.97
N GLU A 29 19.96 24.89 -27.94
CA GLU A 29 20.36 24.55 -26.58
C GLU A 29 19.53 23.35 -26.05
N ALA A 30 18.21 23.40 -26.25
CA ALA A 30 17.29 22.37 -25.83
C ALA A 30 17.49 21.04 -26.59
N GLU A 31 17.79 21.10 -27.89
CA GLU A 31 18.14 19.91 -28.68
C GLU A 31 19.42 19.25 -28.14
N ARG A 32 20.49 20.03 -27.92
CA ARG A 32 21.74 19.52 -27.33
C ARG A 32 21.52 18.95 -25.92
N PHE A 33 20.64 19.56 -25.12
CA PHE A 33 20.27 19.02 -23.82
C PHE A 33 19.61 17.67 -23.98
N ALA A 34 18.58 17.60 -24.83
CA ALA A 34 17.84 16.34 -25.03
C ALA A 34 18.75 15.22 -25.55
N ASP A 35 19.66 15.51 -26.47
CA ASP A 35 20.63 14.54 -27.03
C ASP A 35 21.69 14.15 -25.99
N GLY A 36 22.11 15.09 -25.15
CA GLY A 36 23.17 14.93 -24.18
C GLY A 36 22.74 14.19 -22.88
N ILE A 37 21.44 13.88 -22.67
CA ILE A 37 21.02 13.13 -21.49
C ILE A 37 21.57 11.70 -21.61
N PRO A 38 22.42 11.24 -20.67
CA PRO A 38 22.90 9.86 -20.68
C PRO A 38 21.76 8.91 -20.36
N CYS A 39 21.49 7.96 -21.24
CA CYS A 39 20.50 6.93 -21.04
C CYS A 39 20.87 5.68 -21.83
N ASP A 40 21.10 4.58 -21.13
CA ASP A 40 21.46 3.26 -21.65
C ASP A 40 20.33 2.24 -21.53
N PHE A 41 19.12 2.71 -21.21
CA PHE A 41 17.92 1.89 -21.04
C PHE A 41 16.70 2.55 -21.68
N ASN A 42 15.58 1.83 -21.74
CA ASN A 42 14.31 2.30 -22.27
C ASN A 42 13.43 2.84 -21.13
N PRO A 43 13.40 4.18 -20.88
CA PRO A 43 12.63 4.72 -19.77
C PRO A 43 11.13 4.72 -20.07
N LYS A 44 10.32 4.25 -19.11
CA LYS A 44 8.86 4.36 -19.18
C LYS A 44 8.38 5.78 -18.94
N TYR A 45 9.07 6.49 -18.05
CA TYR A 45 8.81 7.88 -17.68
C TYR A 45 10.10 8.71 -17.81
N ILE A 46 9.95 9.97 -18.16
CA ILE A 46 11.02 10.96 -18.12
C ILE A 46 10.51 12.13 -17.27
N LEU A 47 11.24 12.48 -16.23
CA LEU A 47 10.94 13.63 -15.39
C LEU A 47 12.04 14.67 -15.49
N ILE A 48 11.70 15.85 -16.00
CA ILE A 48 12.59 17.01 -16.07
C ILE A 48 12.23 18.00 -14.98
N THR A 49 13.20 18.39 -14.15
CA THR A 49 12.99 19.41 -13.14
C THR A 49 13.13 20.81 -13.74
N GLU A 50 12.09 21.62 -13.63
CA GLU A 50 11.90 22.99 -14.11
C GLU A 50 12.51 23.26 -15.49
N PRO A 51 11.87 22.81 -16.57
CA PRO A 51 12.35 23.01 -17.93
C PRO A 51 12.12 24.43 -18.48
N ALA A 52 11.76 25.38 -17.64
CA ALA A 52 11.44 26.77 -17.98
C ALA A 52 10.44 26.87 -19.17
N LEU A 53 10.81 27.47 -20.29
CA LEU A 53 9.95 27.59 -21.49
C LEU A 53 9.75 26.26 -22.23
N SER A 54 10.24 25.15 -21.69
CA SER A 54 9.98 23.77 -22.16
C SER A 54 10.44 23.47 -23.61
N TYR A 55 11.38 24.21 -24.16
CA TYR A 55 11.92 23.94 -25.50
C TYR A 55 12.47 22.52 -25.68
N CYS A 56 12.86 21.86 -24.59
CA CYS A 56 13.37 20.48 -24.65
C CYS A 56 12.25 19.42 -24.87
N ALA A 57 10.99 19.72 -24.60
CA ALA A 57 9.92 18.73 -24.65
C ALA A 57 9.74 18.09 -26.04
N PRO A 58 9.70 18.83 -27.18
CA PRO A 58 9.61 18.22 -28.52
C PRO A 58 10.77 17.28 -28.84
N PHE A 59 12.00 17.66 -28.46
CA PHE A 59 13.21 16.86 -28.72
C PHE A 59 13.23 15.60 -27.85
N LEU A 60 12.81 15.69 -26.59
CA LEU A 60 12.65 14.54 -25.71
C LEU A 60 11.58 13.57 -26.25
N ARG A 61 10.46 14.09 -26.74
CA ARG A 61 9.39 13.28 -27.34
C ARG A 61 9.87 12.56 -28.61
N LYS A 62 10.70 13.21 -29.43
CA LYS A 62 11.31 12.58 -30.60
C LYS A 62 12.30 11.47 -30.22
N ARG A 63 13.16 11.74 -29.21
CA ARG A 63 14.18 10.77 -28.77
C ARG A 63 13.59 9.58 -28.02
N PHE A 64 12.55 9.80 -27.21
CA PHE A 64 11.93 8.82 -26.32
C PHE A 64 10.44 8.66 -26.65
N ALA A 65 10.14 8.22 -27.86
CA ALA A 65 8.80 8.23 -28.42
C ALA A 65 7.75 7.42 -27.63
N HIS A 66 8.19 6.44 -26.84
CA HIS A 66 7.32 5.58 -26.04
C HIS A 66 7.24 5.95 -24.56
N SER A 67 7.98 6.99 -24.14
CA SER A 67 8.00 7.42 -22.74
C SER A 67 6.93 8.45 -22.45
N VAL A 68 6.40 8.42 -21.24
CA VAL A 68 5.53 9.46 -20.70
C VAL A 68 6.40 10.62 -20.23
N LEU A 69 6.22 11.80 -20.82
CA LEU A 69 7.01 12.98 -20.49
C LEU A 69 6.38 13.75 -19.33
N CYS A 70 7.14 13.91 -18.27
CA CYS A 70 6.73 14.63 -17.07
C CYS A 70 7.67 15.81 -16.79
N CYS A 71 7.17 16.85 -16.16
CA CYS A 71 8.02 17.88 -15.58
C CYS A 71 7.60 18.23 -14.14
N THR A 72 8.55 18.80 -13.39
CA THR A 72 8.29 19.40 -12.09
C THR A 72 8.51 20.89 -12.18
N ARG A 73 7.49 21.70 -11.91
CA ARG A 73 7.56 23.16 -11.88
C ARG A 73 8.04 23.69 -10.54
N PHE A 74 8.92 24.67 -10.57
CA PHE A 74 9.38 25.42 -9.40
C PHE A 74 8.60 26.71 -9.18
N CYS A 75 7.97 27.22 -10.24
CA CYS A 75 7.10 28.39 -10.22
C CYS A 75 5.97 28.25 -11.25
N ALA A 76 4.95 29.11 -11.14
CA ALA A 76 3.81 29.10 -12.05
C ALA A 76 4.04 29.91 -13.35
N ASP A 77 5.14 30.65 -13.46
CA ASP A 77 5.39 31.55 -14.59
C ASP A 77 5.50 30.86 -15.96
N PHE A 78 5.71 29.55 -15.97
CA PHE A 78 5.85 28.72 -17.18
C PHE A 78 4.63 27.86 -17.50
N SER A 79 3.50 28.05 -16.80
CA SER A 79 2.29 27.24 -16.96
C SER A 79 1.72 27.23 -18.39
N GLN A 80 2.00 28.26 -19.20
CA GLN A 80 1.59 28.31 -20.60
C GLN A 80 2.23 27.21 -21.47
N THR A 81 3.30 26.55 -21.00
CA THR A 81 3.98 25.45 -21.70
C THR A 81 3.69 24.07 -21.09
N ASP A 82 2.75 23.99 -20.14
CA ASP A 82 2.39 22.74 -19.46
C ASP A 82 1.72 21.71 -20.39
N ASN A 83 1.06 22.19 -21.45
CA ASN A 83 0.47 21.37 -22.50
C ASN A 83 1.49 20.57 -23.35
N LEU A 84 2.77 20.85 -23.24
CA LEU A 84 3.83 20.09 -23.89
C LEU A 84 4.20 18.80 -23.12
N TRP A 85 3.70 18.65 -21.89
CA TRP A 85 4.00 17.55 -21.00
C TRP A 85 2.76 16.68 -20.77
N ASP A 86 2.95 15.37 -20.67
CA ASP A 86 1.85 14.45 -20.37
C ASP A 86 1.40 14.57 -18.91
N LYS A 87 2.33 14.97 -18.02
CA LYS A 87 2.03 15.24 -16.61
C LYS A 87 2.94 16.33 -16.04
N VAL A 88 2.34 17.26 -15.33
CA VAL A 88 3.05 18.33 -14.61
C VAL A 88 2.87 18.12 -13.11
N PHE A 89 3.96 18.25 -12.38
CA PHE A 89 4.03 18.25 -10.92
C PHE A 89 4.56 19.59 -10.43
N TYR A 90 4.36 19.88 -9.15
CA TYR A 90 4.90 21.07 -8.51
C TYR A 90 5.88 20.70 -7.41
N SER A 91 6.92 21.54 -7.22
CA SER A 91 7.94 21.33 -6.20
C SER A 91 7.41 21.77 -4.83
N ASP A 92 6.77 20.83 -4.14
CA ASP A 92 6.28 20.96 -2.77
C ASP A 92 6.64 19.71 -1.95
N SER A 93 6.25 19.68 -0.69
CA SER A 93 6.49 18.55 0.22
C SER A 93 5.66 17.31 -0.08
N ALA A 94 4.74 17.36 -1.04
CA ALA A 94 3.92 16.23 -1.48
C ALA A 94 4.40 15.64 -2.83
N LEU A 95 5.44 16.21 -3.45
CA LEU A 95 5.93 15.78 -4.76
C LEU A 95 6.26 14.28 -4.78
N GLY A 96 6.94 13.76 -3.77
CA GLY A 96 7.33 12.35 -3.69
C GLY A 96 6.11 11.41 -3.69
N GLU A 97 5.07 11.74 -2.95
CA GLU A 97 3.82 10.99 -2.93
C GLU A 97 3.04 11.12 -4.25
N ALA A 98 3.04 12.30 -4.86
CA ALA A 98 2.39 12.52 -6.15
C ALA A 98 3.06 11.72 -7.28
N LEU A 99 4.40 11.68 -7.31
CA LEU A 99 5.18 10.84 -8.22
C LEU A 99 4.86 9.35 -8.01
N PHE A 100 4.85 8.89 -6.75
CA PHE A 100 4.56 7.50 -6.42
C PHE A 100 3.13 7.11 -6.79
N SER A 101 2.16 7.99 -6.55
CA SER A 101 0.76 7.77 -6.91
C SER A 101 0.54 7.67 -8.42
N PHE A 102 1.29 8.45 -9.22
CA PHE A 102 1.14 8.49 -10.67
C PHE A 102 1.91 7.36 -11.37
N MET A 103 3.16 7.12 -10.98
CA MET A 103 4.06 6.18 -11.66
C MET A 103 4.06 4.79 -11.04
N GLY A 104 3.69 4.65 -9.79
CA GLY A 104 3.86 3.42 -9.01
C GLY A 104 5.33 3.09 -8.72
N ASP A 105 5.55 1.98 -8.02
CA ASP A 105 6.88 1.50 -7.66
C ASP A 105 7.72 1.09 -8.89
N GLU A 106 7.14 0.36 -9.83
CA GLU A 106 7.81 -0.07 -11.07
C GLU A 106 8.10 1.12 -12.00
N GLY A 107 7.12 2.03 -12.14
CA GLY A 107 7.28 3.21 -12.98
C GLY A 107 8.37 4.16 -12.49
N ILE A 108 8.48 4.40 -11.18
CA ILE A 108 9.58 5.20 -10.61
C ILE A 108 10.93 4.51 -10.87
N ALA A 109 11.00 3.18 -10.74
CA ALA A 109 12.21 2.42 -11.03
C ALA A 109 12.59 2.43 -12.53
N SER A 110 11.62 2.64 -13.42
CA SER A 110 11.81 2.80 -14.89
C SER A 110 11.81 4.27 -15.34
N CYS A 111 11.96 5.23 -14.41
CA CYS A 111 11.97 6.66 -14.73
C CYS A 111 13.39 7.17 -14.96
N LEU A 112 13.56 7.99 -16.00
CA LEU A 112 14.74 8.80 -16.22
C LEU A 112 14.52 10.18 -15.60
N PHE A 113 15.37 10.53 -14.63
CA PHE A 113 15.34 11.83 -13.96
C PHE A 113 16.47 12.72 -14.50
N ALA A 114 16.13 13.90 -14.96
CA ALA A 114 17.11 14.87 -15.42
C ALA A 114 16.73 16.30 -14.98
N SER A 115 17.70 17.19 -14.94
CA SER A 115 17.51 18.56 -14.52
C SER A 115 17.88 19.53 -15.62
N TRP A 116 17.07 20.57 -15.76
CA TRP A 116 17.47 21.77 -16.51
C TRP A 116 18.39 22.62 -15.64
N LYS A 117 19.70 22.50 -15.87
CA LYS A 117 20.76 23.07 -15.01
C LYS A 117 20.63 24.56 -14.72
N PRO A 118 20.26 25.44 -15.69
CA PRO A 118 20.06 26.86 -15.40
C PRO A 118 18.98 27.09 -14.31
N SER A 119 17.89 26.34 -14.36
CA SER A 119 16.80 26.46 -13.37
C SER A 119 17.22 26.00 -11.97
N GLU A 120 18.06 24.97 -11.84
CA GLU A 120 18.61 24.58 -10.53
C GLU A 120 19.39 25.70 -9.87
N LYS A 121 20.18 26.45 -10.68
CA LYS A 121 20.94 27.59 -10.18
C LYS A 121 20.06 28.78 -9.84
N ALA A 122 19.01 29.03 -10.64
CA ALA A 122 18.08 30.13 -10.43
C ALA A 122 17.16 29.91 -9.23
N PHE A 123 16.79 28.65 -8.93
CA PHE A 123 15.84 28.25 -7.89
C PHE A 123 16.42 27.18 -6.93
N PRO A 124 17.52 27.47 -6.22
CA PRO A 124 18.26 26.44 -5.47
C PRO A 124 17.44 25.79 -4.35
N LYS A 125 16.54 26.53 -3.71
CA LYS A 125 15.68 26.01 -2.63
C LYS A 125 14.65 25.02 -3.18
N GLN A 126 13.93 25.40 -4.23
CA GLN A 126 12.92 24.57 -4.88
C GLN A 126 13.55 23.34 -5.53
N SER A 127 14.72 23.51 -6.14
CA SER A 127 15.49 22.40 -6.69
C SER A 127 15.91 21.39 -5.60
N ALA A 128 16.44 21.88 -4.48
CA ALA A 128 16.83 21.02 -3.36
C ALA A 128 15.61 20.25 -2.81
N LEU A 129 14.45 20.91 -2.65
CA LEU A 129 13.21 20.28 -2.22
C LEU A 129 12.78 19.19 -3.23
N ALA A 130 12.70 19.52 -4.52
CA ALA A 130 12.30 18.57 -5.56
C ALA A 130 13.20 17.32 -5.57
N TRP A 131 14.51 17.49 -5.51
CA TRP A 131 15.45 16.38 -5.53
C TRP A 131 15.40 15.54 -4.25
N ASN A 132 15.11 16.13 -3.09
CA ASN A 132 14.91 15.37 -1.85
C ASN A 132 13.65 14.51 -1.96
N GLU A 133 12.56 15.05 -2.47
CA GLU A 133 11.30 14.32 -2.69
C GLU A 133 11.46 13.22 -3.75
N ILE A 134 12.15 13.48 -4.86
CA ILE A 134 12.48 12.47 -5.88
C ILE A 134 13.30 11.33 -5.25
N LYS A 135 14.35 11.65 -4.49
CA LYS A 135 15.15 10.63 -3.78
C LYS A 135 14.31 9.80 -2.81
N ALA A 136 13.40 10.44 -2.08
CA ALA A 136 12.50 9.74 -1.17
C ALA A 136 11.57 8.77 -1.93
N ALA A 137 11.01 9.20 -3.07
CA ALA A 137 10.18 8.36 -3.92
C ALA A 137 10.96 7.16 -4.51
N VAL A 138 12.18 7.37 -4.97
CA VAL A 138 13.06 6.29 -5.48
C VAL A 138 13.41 5.29 -4.38
N LEU A 139 13.74 5.76 -3.18
CA LEU A 139 14.02 4.88 -2.04
C LEU A 139 12.77 4.09 -1.61
N LYS A 140 11.60 4.73 -1.62
CA LYS A 140 10.30 4.08 -1.36
C LYS A 140 10.02 2.99 -2.38
N SER A 141 10.17 3.29 -3.69
CA SER A 141 10.02 2.34 -4.79
C SER A 141 10.92 1.11 -4.60
N ARG A 142 12.23 1.33 -4.37
CA ARG A 142 13.18 0.24 -4.11
C ARG A 142 12.72 -0.64 -2.95
N ASN A 143 12.32 -0.04 -1.84
CA ASN A 143 11.90 -0.79 -0.64
C ASN A 143 10.65 -1.62 -0.93
N VAL A 144 9.68 -1.08 -1.67
CA VAL A 144 8.45 -1.79 -2.05
C VAL A 144 8.77 -2.97 -2.96
N LEU A 145 9.58 -2.77 -4.02
CA LEU A 145 9.99 -3.84 -4.93
C LEU A 145 10.75 -4.95 -4.22
N CYS A 146 11.69 -4.61 -3.33
CA CYS A 146 12.41 -5.59 -2.51
C CYS A 146 11.46 -6.38 -1.60
N THR A 147 10.49 -5.71 -0.97
CA THR A 147 9.49 -6.36 -0.12
C THR A 147 8.60 -7.29 -0.94
N ARG A 148 8.06 -6.84 -2.07
CA ARG A 148 7.26 -7.65 -2.97
C ARG A 148 8.02 -8.92 -3.41
N LYS A 149 9.25 -8.78 -3.88
CA LYS A 149 10.10 -9.91 -4.27
C LYS A 149 10.35 -10.89 -3.12
N HIS A 150 10.68 -10.38 -1.93
CA HIS A 150 10.95 -11.21 -0.76
C HIS A 150 9.74 -12.06 -0.35
N PHE A 151 8.54 -11.48 -0.39
CA PHE A 151 7.33 -12.13 0.08
C PHE A 151 6.52 -12.83 -1.02
N ALA A 152 6.81 -12.63 -2.30
CA ALA A 152 6.02 -13.14 -3.43
C ALA A 152 5.67 -14.64 -3.31
N LYS A 153 6.68 -15.50 -3.07
CA LYS A 153 6.46 -16.95 -2.92
C LYS A 153 5.57 -17.28 -1.70
N ARG A 154 5.70 -16.53 -0.62
CA ARG A 154 4.89 -16.72 0.59
C ARG A 154 3.45 -16.31 0.34
N TRP A 155 3.22 -15.15 -0.25
CA TRP A 155 1.89 -14.64 -0.56
C TRP A 155 1.15 -15.56 -1.54
N ALA A 156 1.81 -16.03 -2.59
CA ALA A 156 1.21 -16.97 -3.52
C ALA A 156 0.88 -18.33 -2.86
N LYS A 157 1.73 -18.84 -1.96
CA LYS A 157 1.43 -20.04 -1.17
C LYS A 157 0.27 -19.85 -0.18
N ASN A 158 0.13 -18.64 0.39
CA ASN A 158 -1.02 -18.31 1.22
C ASN A 158 -2.30 -18.35 0.39
N ALA A 159 -2.28 -17.82 -0.84
CA ALA A 159 -3.42 -17.88 -1.77
C ALA A 159 -3.81 -19.32 -2.11
N VAL A 160 -2.83 -20.17 -2.44
CA VAL A 160 -3.07 -21.61 -2.63
C VAL A 160 -3.72 -22.22 -1.42
N ARG A 161 -3.18 -21.97 -0.22
CA ARG A 161 -3.72 -22.52 1.02
C ARG A 161 -5.15 -22.02 1.28
N LEU A 162 -5.39 -20.71 1.17
CA LEU A 162 -6.72 -20.14 1.39
C LEU A 162 -7.74 -20.74 0.41
N SER A 163 -7.41 -20.84 -0.89
CA SER A 163 -8.30 -21.41 -1.90
C SER A 163 -8.63 -22.89 -1.67
N LEU A 164 -7.70 -23.67 -1.11
CA LEU A 164 -7.91 -25.09 -0.83
C LEU A 164 -8.73 -25.32 0.45
N PHE A 165 -8.50 -24.54 1.50
CA PHE A 165 -9.07 -24.79 2.83
C PHE A 165 -10.30 -23.96 3.16
N ALA A 166 -10.53 -22.80 2.55
CA ALA A 166 -11.69 -21.96 2.84
C ALA A 166 -12.99 -22.64 2.35
N LYS A 167 -13.78 -23.18 3.31
CA LYS A 167 -15.03 -23.88 3.01
C LYS A 167 -16.26 -22.98 3.09
N ASN A 168 -16.26 -22.02 3.99
CA ASN A 168 -17.40 -21.18 4.30
C ASN A 168 -17.13 -19.75 3.79
N ILE A 169 -17.48 -19.48 2.54
CA ILE A 169 -17.27 -18.17 1.91
C ILE A 169 -18.48 -17.28 2.11
N TYR A 170 -18.22 -16.06 2.60
CA TYR A 170 -19.23 -15.07 2.93
C TYR A 170 -18.96 -13.74 2.21
N GLY A 171 -20.04 -13.02 1.94
CA GLY A 171 -20.03 -11.60 1.58
C GLY A 171 -20.58 -10.76 2.71
N ILE A 172 -20.56 -9.45 2.56
CA ILE A 172 -21.15 -8.50 3.49
C ILE A 172 -22.17 -7.64 2.75
N LYS A 173 -23.39 -7.64 3.24
CA LYS A 173 -24.44 -6.72 2.84
C LYS A 173 -24.26 -5.42 3.62
N SER A 174 -24.17 -4.30 2.92
CA SER A 174 -23.97 -2.99 3.55
C SER A 174 -25.15 -2.58 4.44
N GLY A 175 -24.81 -1.90 5.52
CA GLY A 175 -25.77 -1.33 6.45
C GLY A 175 -25.76 0.20 6.50
N THR A 176 -26.41 0.74 7.52
CA THR A 176 -26.48 2.18 7.81
C THR A 176 -26.05 2.50 9.24
N SER A 177 -25.88 1.47 10.10
CA SER A 177 -25.42 1.68 11.47
C SER A 177 -23.95 2.10 11.51
N PRO A 178 -23.51 2.72 12.61
CA PRO A 178 -22.10 2.96 12.83
C PRO A 178 -21.29 1.66 12.80
N VAL A 179 -20.02 1.76 12.35
CA VAL A 179 -19.03 0.70 12.46
C VAL A 179 -17.95 1.17 13.43
N VAL A 180 -17.63 0.33 14.41
CA VAL A 180 -16.48 0.55 15.31
C VAL A 180 -15.36 -0.38 14.88
N VAL A 181 -14.17 0.17 14.63
CA VAL A 181 -12.96 -0.57 14.29
C VAL A 181 -12.01 -0.53 15.47
N CYS A 182 -11.66 -1.70 15.99
CA CYS A 182 -10.66 -1.84 17.05
C CYS A 182 -9.29 -2.14 16.42
N ALA A 183 -8.40 -1.16 16.42
CA ALA A 183 -6.97 -1.36 16.28
C ALA A 183 -6.37 -1.76 17.63
N SER A 184 -5.11 -2.22 17.63
CA SER A 184 -4.50 -2.81 18.82
C SER A 184 -3.66 -1.84 19.66
N GLY A 185 -3.70 -0.54 19.36
CA GLY A 185 -2.94 0.44 20.13
C GLY A 185 -3.34 0.48 21.61
N PRO A 186 -2.45 0.96 22.49
CA PRO A 186 -2.66 0.91 23.95
C PRO A 186 -3.95 1.56 24.45
N SER A 187 -4.48 2.57 23.75
CA SER A 187 -5.74 3.25 24.11
C SER A 187 -6.99 2.34 23.99
N LEU A 188 -6.90 1.22 23.26
CA LEU A 188 -8.00 0.26 23.19
C LEU A 188 -8.43 -0.21 24.57
N PHE A 189 -7.47 -0.38 25.51
CA PHE A 189 -7.76 -0.87 26.85
C PHE A 189 -8.80 0.01 27.57
N SER A 190 -8.68 1.32 27.50
CA SER A 190 -9.62 2.26 28.13
C SER A 190 -11.01 2.22 27.48
N SER A 191 -11.10 1.81 26.23
CA SER A 191 -12.35 1.72 25.46
C SER A 191 -13.13 0.43 25.68
N LEU A 192 -12.52 -0.64 26.22
CA LEU A 192 -13.14 -1.97 26.34
C LEU A 192 -14.48 -1.96 27.10
N LYS A 193 -14.56 -1.19 28.20
CA LYS A 193 -15.80 -1.05 28.98
C LYS A 193 -16.91 -0.42 28.15
N LYS A 194 -16.61 0.62 27.40
CA LYS A 194 -17.58 1.35 26.56
C LYS A 194 -17.98 0.56 25.31
N ILE A 195 -17.06 -0.19 24.72
CA ILE A 195 -17.37 -1.11 23.61
C ILE A 195 -18.40 -2.15 24.09
N ARG A 196 -18.25 -2.71 25.28
CA ARG A 196 -19.21 -3.65 25.85
C ARG A 196 -20.56 -3.00 26.15
N GLU A 197 -20.57 -1.79 26.74
CA GLU A 197 -21.76 -1.02 27.06
C GLU A 197 -22.63 -0.74 25.81
N TYR A 198 -22.01 -0.38 24.69
CA TYR A 198 -22.69 -0.01 23.47
C TYR A 198 -22.69 -1.10 22.39
N ARG A 199 -22.33 -2.36 22.73
CA ARG A 199 -22.08 -3.45 21.76
C ARG A 199 -23.19 -3.65 20.74
N ASP A 200 -24.43 -3.45 21.14
CA ASP A 200 -25.60 -3.64 20.26
C ASP A 200 -25.87 -2.47 19.31
N SER A 201 -25.18 -1.35 19.48
CA SER A 201 -25.43 -0.14 18.70
C SER A 201 -24.57 0.00 17.44
N PHE A 202 -23.62 -0.91 17.20
CA PHE A 202 -22.69 -0.84 16.07
C PHE A 202 -22.27 -2.21 15.56
N PHE A 203 -21.73 -2.26 14.36
CA PHE A 203 -21.00 -3.41 13.83
C PHE A 203 -19.53 -3.30 14.25
N LEU A 204 -18.98 -4.35 14.87
CA LEU A 204 -17.62 -4.34 15.43
C LEU A 204 -16.63 -5.06 14.51
N ILE A 205 -15.65 -4.34 14.01
CA ILE A 205 -14.50 -4.87 13.29
C ILE A 205 -13.28 -4.85 14.22
N ALA A 206 -12.56 -5.98 14.31
CA ALA A 206 -11.28 -6.05 14.99
C ALA A 206 -10.16 -6.28 13.97
N VAL A 207 -9.02 -5.56 14.07
CA VAL A 207 -7.81 -6.03 13.42
C VAL A 207 -7.28 -7.27 14.14
N SER A 208 -6.58 -8.17 13.45
CA SER A 208 -6.14 -9.45 14.02
C SER A 208 -5.38 -9.32 15.33
N SER A 209 -4.51 -8.31 15.47
CA SER A 209 -3.75 -8.03 16.70
C SER A 209 -4.61 -7.51 17.87
N ALA A 210 -5.85 -7.07 17.62
CA ALA A 210 -6.79 -6.63 18.66
C ALA A 210 -7.72 -7.77 19.15
N LEU A 211 -7.68 -8.95 18.52
CA LEU A 211 -8.55 -10.07 18.92
C LEU A 211 -8.31 -10.51 20.36
N SER A 212 -7.05 -10.70 20.74
CA SER A 212 -6.69 -11.20 22.07
C SER A 212 -7.24 -10.31 23.20
N PRO A 213 -7.01 -8.99 23.24
CA PRO A 213 -7.57 -8.14 24.28
C PRO A 213 -9.10 -8.08 24.26
N LEU A 214 -9.76 -8.06 23.10
CA LEU A 214 -11.22 -8.06 23.01
C LEU A 214 -11.83 -9.35 23.57
N VAL A 215 -11.32 -10.49 23.12
CA VAL A 215 -11.80 -11.81 23.54
C VAL A 215 -11.58 -12.04 25.04
N ASN A 216 -10.42 -11.61 25.59
CA ASN A 216 -10.20 -11.69 27.03
C ASN A 216 -11.12 -10.75 27.83
N ALA A 217 -11.57 -9.66 27.24
CA ALA A 217 -12.59 -8.80 27.81
C ALA A 217 -14.02 -9.33 27.61
N GLY A 218 -14.22 -10.51 27.03
CA GLY A 218 -15.53 -11.08 26.72
C GLY A 218 -16.27 -10.36 25.60
N ILE A 219 -15.57 -9.69 24.71
CA ILE A 219 -16.12 -8.96 23.56
C ILE A 219 -15.83 -9.74 22.28
N VAL A 220 -16.89 -10.23 21.62
CA VAL A 220 -16.78 -10.93 20.34
C VAL A 220 -17.00 -9.95 19.19
N PRO A 221 -16.02 -9.73 18.28
CA PRO A 221 -16.24 -8.91 17.10
C PRO A 221 -17.18 -9.58 16.09
N ASP A 222 -17.88 -8.77 15.30
CA ASP A 222 -18.69 -9.26 14.17
C ASP A 222 -17.80 -9.68 12.99
N LEU A 223 -16.61 -9.11 12.89
CA LEU A 223 -15.64 -9.39 11.82
C LEU A 223 -14.20 -9.13 12.33
N CYS A 224 -13.29 -10.02 11.99
CA CYS A 224 -11.86 -9.77 12.10
C CYS A 224 -11.28 -9.42 10.73
N VAL A 225 -10.35 -8.46 10.65
CA VAL A 225 -9.57 -8.16 9.44
C VAL A 225 -8.12 -8.54 9.66
N SER A 226 -7.55 -9.35 8.77
CA SER A 226 -6.14 -9.73 8.79
C SER A 226 -5.57 -9.67 7.37
N THR A 227 -4.56 -8.85 7.14
CA THR A 227 -3.95 -8.68 5.80
C THR A 227 -2.47 -9.07 5.76
N ASP A 228 -1.84 -9.27 6.91
CA ASP A 228 -0.43 -9.65 6.96
C ASP A 228 -0.24 -11.10 6.49
N GLY A 229 0.73 -11.28 5.57
CA GLY A 229 1.14 -12.58 5.04
C GLY A 229 2.12 -13.36 5.92
N GLY A 230 2.47 -12.85 7.10
CA GLY A 230 3.52 -13.35 7.96
C GLY A 230 3.07 -14.32 9.07
N PHE A 231 4.05 -14.76 9.85
CA PHE A 231 3.85 -15.70 10.96
C PHE A 231 2.97 -15.12 12.07
N TRP A 232 3.17 -13.85 12.42
CA TRP A 232 2.45 -13.22 13.54
C TRP A 232 0.95 -13.10 13.30
N ALA A 233 0.52 -12.88 12.05
CA ALA A 233 -0.91 -12.92 11.72
C ALA A 233 -1.56 -14.26 12.08
N LYS A 234 -0.85 -15.38 11.84
CA LYS A 234 -1.33 -16.71 12.23
C LYS A 234 -1.47 -16.85 13.74
N MET A 235 -0.50 -16.33 14.50
CA MET A 235 -0.54 -16.40 15.96
C MET A 235 -1.74 -15.66 16.54
N HIS A 236 -2.04 -14.47 16.04
CA HIS A 236 -3.23 -13.71 16.45
C HIS A 236 -4.54 -14.46 16.16
N LEU A 237 -4.62 -15.12 15.01
CA LEU A 237 -5.83 -15.85 14.59
C LEU A 237 -6.02 -17.15 15.36
N THR A 238 -4.97 -17.94 15.57
CA THR A 238 -5.05 -19.22 16.32
C THR A 238 -5.43 -19.03 17.78
N PHE A 239 -5.15 -17.90 18.39
CA PHE A 239 -5.60 -17.62 19.74
C PHE A 239 -7.14 -17.49 19.81
N ALA A 240 -7.73 -16.79 18.85
CA ALA A 240 -9.18 -16.58 18.80
C ALA A 240 -9.94 -17.87 18.53
N GLU A 241 -9.43 -18.72 17.63
CA GLU A 241 -10.06 -19.99 17.25
C GLU A 241 -10.35 -20.92 18.43
N LYS A 242 -9.45 -20.96 19.41
CA LYS A 242 -9.60 -21.82 20.60
C LYS A 242 -10.74 -21.41 21.51
N LYS A 243 -11.28 -20.21 21.38
CA LYS A 243 -12.27 -19.65 22.30
C LYS A 243 -13.56 -19.19 21.64
N PHE A 244 -13.50 -18.68 20.42
CA PHE A 244 -14.64 -18.05 19.75
C PHE A 244 -14.54 -18.16 18.23
N HIS A 245 -15.67 -18.38 17.60
CA HIS A 245 -15.81 -18.33 16.16
C HIS A 245 -16.00 -16.89 15.69
N VAL A 246 -14.96 -16.30 15.11
CA VAL A 246 -14.99 -14.94 14.60
C VAL A 246 -14.85 -14.94 13.08
N PRO A 247 -15.82 -14.37 12.32
CA PRO A 247 -15.69 -14.24 10.88
C PRO A 247 -14.41 -13.49 10.49
N LEU A 248 -13.71 -13.95 9.44
CA LEU A 248 -12.42 -13.42 9.03
C LEU A 248 -12.47 -12.80 7.61
N ALA A 249 -12.22 -11.51 7.52
CA ALA A 249 -11.93 -10.84 6.25
C ALA A 249 -10.42 -10.91 5.98
N VAL A 250 -10.03 -11.53 4.86
CA VAL A 250 -8.64 -11.82 4.53
C VAL A 250 -8.40 -11.78 3.02
N PRO A 251 -7.33 -11.10 2.52
CA PRO A 251 -6.92 -11.22 1.13
C PRO A 251 -6.24 -12.58 0.90
N ALA A 252 -6.17 -12.99 -0.35
CA ALA A 252 -5.49 -14.22 -0.73
C ALA A 252 -4.04 -14.30 -0.23
N GLU A 253 -3.35 -13.16 -0.21
CA GLU A 253 -1.96 -13.00 0.26
C GLU A 253 -1.81 -13.12 1.77
N GLY A 254 -2.91 -12.95 2.53
CA GLY A 254 -2.95 -12.98 3.99
C GLY A 254 -2.63 -14.36 4.56
N ALA A 255 -1.92 -14.39 5.69
CA ALA A 255 -1.60 -15.64 6.36
C ALA A 255 -2.80 -16.11 7.19
N CYS A 256 -3.48 -17.14 6.70
CA CYS A 256 -4.60 -17.79 7.40
C CYS A 256 -4.20 -19.24 7.78
N PRO A 257 -4.33 -19.65 9.07
CA PRO A 257 -4.21 -21.05 9.44
C PRO A 257 -5.23 -21.91 8.70
N GLY A 258 -4.85 -23.14 8.32
CA GLY A 258 -5.74 -24.02 7.57
C GLY A 258 -7.03 -24.37 8.35
N GLU A 259 -6.92 -24.55 9.66
CA GLU A 259 -8.06 -24.81 10.55
C GLU A 259 -9.03 -23.62 10.60
N VAL A 260 -8.50 -22.38 10.72
CA VAL A 260 -9.30 -21.14 10.66
C VAL A 260 -10.01 -21.03 9.31
N ALA A 261 -9.28 -21.24 8.21
CA ALA A 261 -9.86 -21.20 6.86
C ALA A 261 -10.96 -22.24 6.65
N ALA A 262 -10.83 -23.43 7.28
CA ALA A 262 -11.79 -24.52 7.13
C ALA A 262 -13.05 -24.34 8.01
N ASN A 263 -12.90 -23.77 9.18
CA ASN A 263 -13.97 -23.75 10.20
C ASN A 263 -14.69 -22.41 10.28
N GLU A 264 -13.97 -21.29 10.02
CA GLU A 264 -14.55 -19.96 10.15
C GLU A 264 -15.27 -19.47 8.88
N LYS A 265 -16.11 -18.44 9.05
CA LYS A 265 -16.71 -17.69 7.94
C LYS A 265 -15.64 -16.79 7.31
N ILE A 266 -15.24 -17.10 6.10
CA ILE A 266 -14.22 -16.34 5.39
C ILE A 266 -14.86 -15.32 4.45
N VAL A 267 -14.49 -14.05 4.59
CA VAL A 267 -14.83 -12.96 3.69
C VAL A 267 -13.59 -12.63 2.87
N PRO A 268 -13.48 -13.12 1.62
CA PRO A 268 -12.30 -12.84 0.81
C PRO A 268 -12.22 -11.37 0.43
N LEU A 269 -11.03 -10.77 0.59
CA LEU A 269 -10.73 -9.42 0.12
C LEU A 269 -9.96 -9.52 -1.20
N PHE A 270 -10.43 -8.81 -2.23
CA PHE A 270 -9.84 -8.79 -3.56
C PHE A 270 -9.21 -7.44 -3.83
N TYR A 271 -7.97 -7.44 -4.28
CA TYR A 271 -7.27 -6.23 -4.69
C TYR A 271 -7.57 -5.84 -6.14
N GLY A 272 -8.10 -6.76 -6.93
CA GLY A 272 -8.47 -6.56 -8.33
C GLY A 272 -7.40 -7.07 -9.30
N ASP A 273 -6.25 -7.47 -8.80
CA ASP A 273 -5.08 -7.90 -9.56
C ASP A 273 -4.29 -8.99 -8.85
N GLY A 274 -3.34 -9.57 -9.59
CA GLY A 274 -2.27 -10.39 -9.05
C GLY A 274 -2.61 -11.87 -8.84
N ILE A 275 -1.57 -12.62 -8.48
CA ILE A 275 -1.57 -14.08 -8.35
C ILE A 275 -2.64 -14.57 -7.38
N GLY A 276 -2.82 -13.86 -6.27
CA GLY A 276 -3.75 -14.27 -5.22
C GLY A 276 -5.19 -14.26 -5.69
N ASP A 277 -5.62 -13.17 -6.31
CA ASP A 277 -6.97 -13.01 -6.82
C ASP A 277 -7.27 -14.00 -7.94
N ASP A 278 -6.31 -14.24 -8.83
CA ASP A 278 -6.48 -15.22 -9.92
C ASP A 278 -6.68 -16.64 -9.39
N ILE A 279 -5.90 -17.06 -8.40
CA ILE A 279 -6.02 -18.37 -7.77
C ILE A 279 -7.41 -18.54 -7.11
N LEU A 280 -7.88 -17.54 -6.37
CA LEU A 280 -9.21 -17.59 -5.76
C LEU A 280 -10.32 -17.64 -6.82
N ARG A 281 -10.24 -16.78 -7.85
CA ARG A 281 -11.21 -16.80 -8.97
C ARG A 281 -11.22 -18.13 -9.71
N GLY A 282 -10.04 -18.73 -9.94
CA GLY A 282 -9.93 -20.06 -10.53
C GLY A 282 -10.66 -21.14 -9.74
N CYS A 283 -10.82 -20.95 -8.43
CA CYS A 283 -11.62 -21.81 -7.55
C CYS A 283 -13.08 -21.35 -7.39
N GLY A 284 -13.56 -20.41 -8.20
CA GLY A 284 -14.93 -19.89 -8.13
C GLY A 284 -15.21 -19.02 -6.92
N ILE A 285 -14.16 -18.58 -6.19
CA ILE A 285 -14.29 -17.75 -5.01
C ILE A 285 -14.32 -16.29 -5.45
N CYS A 286 -15.37 -15.56 -5.04
CA CYS A 286 -15.50 -14.11 -5.21
C CYS A 286 -15.30 -13.40 -3.86
N GLY A 287 -14.93 -12.13 -3.88
CA GLY A 287 -14.68 -11.36 -2.67
C GLY A 287 -15.03 -9.89 -2.79
N LEU A 288 -14.90 -9.19 -1.69
CA LEU A 288 -15.10 -7.75 -1.62
C LEU A 288 -13.88 -7.03 -2.17
N ARG A 289 -14.12 -6.00 -2.98
CA ARG A 289 -13.02 -5.15 -3.46
C ARG A 289 -12.38 -4.42 -2.29
N SER A 290 -11.07 -4.48 -2.22
CA SER A 290 -10.25 -3.84 -1.20
C SER A 290 -9.04 -3.16 -1.85
N GLN A 291 -8.30 -2.39 -1.08
CA GLN A 291 -7.05 -1.75 -1.51
C GLN A 291 -5.90 -2.29 -0.66
N ARG A 292 -4.73 -2.45 -1.31
CA ARG A 292 -3.51 -2.76 -0.57
C ARG A 292 -3.10 -1.55 0.27
N ASN A 293 -3.00 -1.78 1.57
CA ASN A 293 -2.52 -0.81 2.53
C ASN A 293 -1.31 -1.37 3.26
N GLY A 294 -0.39 -0.51 3.64
CA GLY A 294 0.78 -0.89 4.44
C GLY A 294 0.44 -1.32 5.87
N THR A 295 -0.83 -1.19 6.28
CA THR A 295 -1.31 -1.55 7.62
C THR A 295 -2.69 -2.20 7.58
N VAL A 296 -2.90 -3.19 8.44
CA VAL A 296 -4.21 -3.86 8.61
C VAL A 296 -5.30 -2.85 8.98
N SER A 297 -4.98 -1.87 9.82
CA SER A 297 -5.91 -0.80 10.22
C SER A 297 -6.37 0.04 9.04
N GLY A 298 -5.50 0.31 8.06
CA GLY A 298 -5.88 1.03 6.84
C GLY A 298 -6.87 0.24 5.99
N THR A 299 -6.63 -1.06 5.80
CA THR A 299 -7.59 -1.94 5.11
C THR A 299 -8.92 -2.03 5.88
N ALA A 300 -8.87 -2.13 7.20
CA ALA A 300 -10.08 -2.15 8.04
C ALA A 300 -10.88 -0.85 7.95
N ALA A 301 -10.20 0.32 7.84
CA ALA A 301 -10.83 1.61 7.62
C ALA A 301 -11.60 1.65 6.31
N MET A 302 -10.95 1.27 5.21
CA MET A 302 -11.55 1.27 3.88
C MET A 302 -12.70 0.27 3.77
N LEU A 303 -12.54 -0.92 4.35
CA LEU A 303 -13.61 -1.92 4.44
C LEU A 303 -14.80 -1.39 5.23
N ALA A 304 -14.57 -0.83 6.41
CA ALA A 304 -15.62 -0.26 7.25
C ALA A 304 -16.44 0.81 6.51
N LEU A 305 -15.76 1.74 5.82
CA LEU A 305 -16.40 2.79 5.02
C LEU A 305 -17.22 2.24 3.85
N SER A 306 -16.81 1.09 3.28
CA SER A 306 -17.51 0.46 2.15
C SER A 306 -18.75 -0.31 2.56
N ILE A 307 -18.82 -0.81 3.79
CA ILE A 307 -19.95 -1.65 4.28
C ILE A 307 -20.99 -0.90 5.10
N THR A 308 -20.81 0.39 5.35
CA THR A 308 -21.85 1.22 5.96
C THR A 308 -21.93 2.59 5.33
N SER A 309 -23.12 3.18 5.28
CA SER A 309 -23.30 4.61 5.02
C SER A 309 -23.18 5.48 6.27
N GLY A 310 -23.17 4.86 7.46
CA GLY A 310 -22.98 5.54 8.74
C GLY A 310 -21.53 5.98 9.01
N ASN A 311 -21.30 6.54 10.19
CA ASN A 311 -19.95 6.91 10.62
C ASN A 311 -19.11 5.68 10.99
N VAL A 312 -17.80 5.81 10.81
CA VAL A 312 -16.82 4.83 11.24
C VAL A 312 -16.01 5.41 12.39
N PHE A 313 -15.87 4.64 13.46
CA PHE A 313 -15.14 5.07 14.65
C PHE A 313 -13.99 4.11 14.92
N PHE A 314 -12.80 4.64 15.18
CA PHE A 314 -11.64 3.85 15.58
C PHE A 314 -11.39 3.90 17.09
N CYS A 315 -11.15 2.73 17.68
CA CYS A 315 -10.55 2.59 19.01
C CYS A 315 -9.13 2.03 18.85
N GLY A 316 -8.19 2.46 19.66
CA GLY A 316 -6.83 1.93 19.63
C GLY A 316 -6.00 2.32 18.39
N LEU A 317 -6.38 3.36 17.65
CA LEU A 317 -5.60 3.87 16.53
C LEU A 317 -4.59 4.91 17.01
N ASP A 318 -3.66 4.49 17.87
CA ASP A 318 -2.72 5.38 18.53
C ASP A 318 -1.52 5.69 17.66
N LEU A 319 -1.06 4.70 16.90
CA LEU A 319 0.14 4.76 16.05
C LEU A 319 1.38 5.24 16.84
N ALA A 320 1.40 4.92 18.11
CA ALA A 320 2.45 5.24 19.07
C ALA A 320 2.43 4.23 20.22
N PRO A 321 3.58 3.86 20.81
CA PRO A 321 3.64 3.01 22.00
C PRO A 321 3.23 3.81 23.25
N SER A 322 2.78 3.10 24.29
CA SER A 322 2.53 3.65 25.62
C SER A 322 3.12 2.74 26.69
N LYS A 323 3.83 3.31 27.65
CA LYS A 323 4.42 2.57 28.77
C LYS A 323 5.16 1.30 28.33
N SER A 324 6.02 1.43 27.33
CA SER A 324 6.81 0.35 26.73
C SER A 324 6.03 -0.71 25.95
N PHE A 325 4.71 -0.63 25.86
CA PHE A 325 3.90 -1.53 25.03
C PHE A 325 3.48 -0.85 23.73
N CYS A 326 3.63 -1.58 22.61
CA CYS A 326 3.12 -1.14 21.31
C CYS A 326 1.64 -1.50 21.12
N HIS A 327 1.17 -2.55 21.84
CA HIS A 327 -0.18 -3.09 21.71
C HIS A 327 -0.87 -3.20 23.07
N THR A 328 -2.19 -3.14 23.04
CA THR A 328 -3.04 -3.44 24.20
C THR A 328 -2.83 -4.89 24.63
N GLN A 329 -2.65 -5.10 25.93
CA GLN A 329 -2.47 -6.43 26.52
C GLN A 329 -3.82 -7.14 26.81
N PRO A 330 -3.85 -8.48 26.74
CA PRO A 330 -2.78 -9.38 26.30
C PRO A 330 -2.60 -9.36 24.78
N ASN A 331 -1.36 -9.44 24.32
CA ASN A 331 -1.03 -9.51 22.90
C ASN A 331 -0.02 -10.63 22.66
N GLU A 332 -0.27 -11.50 21.68
CA GLU A 332 0.53 -12.70 21.44
C GLU A 332 1.96 -12.38 20.99
N LEU A 333 2.17 -11.30 20.23
CA LEU A 333 3.48 -10.85 19.84
C LEU A 333 4.30 -10.41 21.07
N GLU A 334 3.74 -9.50 21.86
CA GLU A 334 4.45 -8.97 23.04
C GLU A 334 4.63 -10.00 24.14
N LYS A 335 3.72 -10.96 24.26
CA LYS A 335 3.89 -12.11 25.14
C LYS A 335 5.10 -12.98 24.73
N THR A 336 5.29 -13.20 23.44
CA THR A 336 6.45 -13.94 22.92
C THR A 336 7.73 -13.14 23.13
N ASP A 337 7.71 -11.85 22.85
CA ASP A 337 8.84 -10.97 23.06
C ASP A 337 9.26 -10.88 24.52
N SER A 338 8.28 -10.91 25.45
CA SER A 338 8.55 -10.90 26.90
C SER A 338 9.27 -12.14 27.42
N LEU A 339 9.26 -13.24 26.67
CA LEU A 339 10.06 -14.42 26.99
C LEU A 339 11.58 -14.16 26.88
N CYS A 340 11.95 -13.11 26.11
CA CYS A 340 13.33 -12.66 25.97
C CYS A 340 13.70 -11.57 26.98
N ASP A 341 12.75 -11.10 27.81
CA ASP A 341 13.00 -10.07 28.81
C ASP A 341 13.77 -10.66 29.99
N GLY A 342 14.74 -9.90 30.48
CA GLY A 342 15.57 -10.28 31.60
C GLY A 342 16.00 -9.07 32.41
N ARG A 343 16.69 -9.32 33.52
CA ARG A 343 17.17 -8.25 34.42
C ARG A 343 18.01 -7.18 33.72
N LEU A 344 18.80 -7.58 32.73
CA LEU A 344 19.70 -6.69 31.97
C LEU A 344 19.10 -6.24 30.62
N CYS A 345 18.01 -6.85 30.19
CA CYS A 345 17.30 -6.51 28.96
C CYS A 345 15.81 -6.51 29.26
N THR A 346 15.33 -5.43 29.88
CA THR A 346 13.91 -5.26 30.15
C THR A 346 13.18 -4.86 28.88
N GLN A 347 11.86 -5.01 28.84
CA GLN A 347 11.04 -4.55 27.75
C GLN A 347 11.28 -3.06 27.43
N GLU A 348 11.39 -2.22 28.46
CA GLU A 348 11.71 -0.80 28.31
C GLU A 348 13.04 -0.57 27.61
N THR A 349 14.09 -1.31 28.04
CA THR A 349 15.42 -1.22 27.44
C THR A 349 15.41 -1.69 25.99
N ARG A 350 14.64 -2.73 25.66
CA ARG A 350 14.51 -3.28 24.33
C ARG A 350 13.79 -2.31 23.38
N LEU A 351 12.78 -1.59 23.84
CA LEU A 351 12.01 -0.61 23.07
C LEU A 351 12.66 0.77 23.04
N ALA A 352 13.42 1.14 24.07
CA ALA A 352 14.05 2.47 24.23
C ALA A 352 15.02 2.86 23.09
N PRO A 353 15.86 1.96 22.52
CA PRO A 353 16.77 2.33 21.44
C PRO A 353 16.07 2.81 20.16
N GLY A 354 14.81 2.43 19.96
CA GLY A 354 13.97 2.89 18.86
C GLY A 354 13.28 4.23 19.12
N GLY A 355 13.45 4.82 20.36
CA GLY A 355 12.84 6.08 20.73
C GLY A 355 11.36 6.09 20.49
N PHE A 356 10.55 5.29 21.16
CA PHE A 356 9.08 5.20 21.09
C PHE A 356 8.42 5.51 19.72
N THR A 357 9.21 5.72 18.68
CA THR A 357 8.78 5.93 17.30
C THR A 357 9.42 4.85 16.45
N SER A 358 8.62 3.98 15.85
CA SER A 358 9.11 3.11 14.79
C SER A 358 8.87 3.83 13.46
N ARG A 359 9.82 3.71 12.55
CA ARG A 359 9.66 4.23 11.17
C ARG A 359 8.39 3.72 10.49
N ALA A 360 7.95 2.51 10.83
CA ALA A 360 6.69 1.95 10.34
C ALA A 360 5.48 2.72 10.88
N LEU A 361 5.44 3.06 12.18
CA LEU A 361 4.35 3.83 12.76
C LEU A 361 4.27 5.25 12.16
N ASP A 362 5.39 5.87 11.84
CA ASP A 362 5.43 7.18 11.18
C ASP A 362 4.86 7.11 9.77
N ILE A 363 5.18 6.06 9.01
CA ILE A 363 4.61 5.83 7.68
C ILE A 363 3.09 5.64 7.77
N TYR A 364 2.62 4.84 8.73
CA TYR A 364 1.18 4.62 8.93
C TYR A 364 0.45 5.89 9.33
N ARG A 365 1.06 6.68 10.23
CA ARG A 365 0.52 7.98 10.66
C ARG A 365 0.42 8.94 9.48
N SER A 366 1.45 9.04 8.66
CA SER A 366 1.47 9.88 7.45
C SER A 366 0.38 9.47 6.47
N TRP A 367 0.18 8.16 6.27
CA TRP A 367 -0.89 7.67 5.41
C TRP A 367 -2.28 8.05 5.92
N PHE A 368 -2.59 7.81 7.21
CA PHE A 368 -3.87 8.19 7.80
C PHE A 368 -4.10 9.71 7.77
N SER A 369 -3.05 10.50 7.96
CA SER A 369 -3.12 11.97 7.93
C SER A 369 -3.38 12.54 6.53
N ALA A 370 -2.86 11.88 5.50
CA ALA A 370 -3.01 12.30 4.10
C ALA A 370 -4.33 11.83 3.46
N ALA A 371 -4.88 10.68 3.92
CA ALA A 371 -6.06 10.08 3.34
C ALA A 371 -7.31 10.91 3.59
N ASP A 372 -8.17 11.02 2.58
CA ASP A 372 -9.49 11.64 2.71
C ASP A 372 -10.56 10.56 2.90
N PHE A 373 -11.19 10.57 4.06
CA PHE A 373 -12.27 9.64 4.44
C PHE A 373 -13.66 10.30 4.38
N GLY A 374 -13.79 11.43 3.69
CA GLY A 374 -15.06 12.16 3.54
C GLY A 374 -15.67 12.62 4.87
N GLY A 375 -14.86 12.86 5.90
CA GLY A 375 -15.31 13.27 7.25
C GLY A 375 -16.07 12.20 8.04
N ARG A 376 -16.26 10.99 7.47
CA ARG A 376 -17.02 9.89 8.09
C ARG A 376 -16.20 9.07 9.09
N LEU A 377 -14.88 9.11 9.00
CA LEU A 377 -13.99 8.40 9.90
C LEU A 377 -13.57 9.31 11.06
N LYS A 378 -13.74 8.81 12.29
CA LYS A 378 -13.41 9.51 13.54
C LYS A 378 -12.60 8.59 14.44
N ARG A 379 -11.78 9.15 15.33
CA ARG A 379 -11.02 8.39 16.31
C ARG A 379 -11.56 8.66 17.72
N LEU A 380 -11.89 7.58 18.44
CA LEU A 380 -12.28 7.61 19.85
C LEU A 380 -11.02 7.61 20.71
N SER A 381 -10.68 8.75 21.27
CA SER A 381 -9.37 9.01 21.90
C SER A 381 -9.52 9.59 23.29
N ASN A 382 -10.14 8.84 24.19
CA ASN A 382 -10.59 9.41 25.46
C ASN A 382 -9.52 9.66 26.52
N HIS A 383 -8.29 9.39 26.47
CA HIS A 383 -7.38 9.61 27.63
C HIS A 383 -5.88 9.54 27.31
N PHE A 384 -5.49 9.72 26.07
CA PHE A 384 -4.08 9.78 25.77
C PHE A 384 -3.73 11.20 25.30
N ASP A 385 -2.87 11.87 26.02
CA ASP A 385 -2.23 13.13 25.65
C ASP A 385 -1.30 12.96 24.44
N TYR A 386 -1.74 12.16 23.45
CA TYR A 386 -1.06 12.14 22.18
C TYR A 386 -1.37 13.42 21.44
N LYS A 387 -0.40 14.30 21.37
CA LYS A 387 -0.39 15.44 20.45
C LYS A 387 -0.41 15.04 18.98
N ASN A 388 -0.71 13.77 18.66
CA ASN A 388 -0.73 13.21 17.33
C ASN A 388 -2.09 13.43 16.70
N THR A 389 -2.26 14.51 16.00
CA THR A 389 -3.38 14.66 15.06
C THR A 389 -3.19 13.71 13.88
N LEU A 390 -4.28 13.18 13.36
CA LEU A 390 -4.30 12.35 12.16
C LEU A 390 -4.96 13.12 11.00
N GLY A 391 -4.37 14.24 10.61
CA GLY A 391 -4.84 15.06 9.51
C GLY A 391 -6.31 15.48 9.64
N LYS A 392 -7.17 14.99 8.72
CA LYS A 392 -8.61 15.28 8.70
C LYS A 392 -9.44 14.37 9.61
N ILE A 393 -8.84 13.34 10.23
CA ILE A 393 -9.55 12.46 11.15
C ILE A 393 -9.80 13.20 12.45
N GLN A 394 -11.05 13.39 12.81
CA GLN A 394 -11.46 14.08 14.02
C GLN A 394 -11.34 13.15 15.24
N ASP A 395 -10.69 13.61 16.30
CA ASP A 395 -10.73 12.97 17.59
C ASP A 395 -12.06 13.29 18.29
N THR A 396 -12.70 12.24 18.82
CA THR A 396 -13.99 12.32 19.52
C THR A 396 -13.95 11.44 20.76
N ASP A 397 -15.01 11.48 21.56
CA ASP A 397 -15.20 10.66 22.75
C ASP A 397 -16.42 9.74 22.64
N TRP A 398 -16.65 8.96 23.68
CA TRP A 398 -17.77 8.06 23.76
C TRP A 398 -19.11 8.75 24.01
N GLU A 399 -19.11 10.00 24.49
CA GLU A 399 -20.31 10.82 24.65
C GLU A 399 -20.78 11.28 23.28
N TYR A 400 -19.86 11.76 22.45
CA TYR A 400 -20.14 12.05 21.03
C TYR A 400 -20.69 10.85 20.28
N PHE A 401 -20.12 9.65 20.53
CA PHE A 401 -20.61 8.41 19.94
C PHE A 401 -22.04 8.12 20.43
N ALA A 402 -22.30 8.19 21.74
CA ALA A 402 -23.60 7.88 22.34
C ALA A 402 -24.73 8.74 21.79
N GLU A 403 -24.48 10.02 21.53
CA GLU A 403 -25.43 10.94 20.92
C GLU A 403 -25.78 10.58 19.45
N ARG A 404 -24.85 9.93 18.73
CA ARG A 404 -24.89 9.71 17.28
C ARG A 404 -24.90 8.24 16.87
N LYS A 405 -25.01 7.32 17.82
CA LYS A 405 -25.03 5.86 17.54
C LYS A 405 -26.17 5.39 16.65
N GLY A 406 -27.31 6.13 16.67
CA GLY A 406 -28.45 5.88 15.76
C GLY A 406 -29.09 4.49 15.90
N THR A 407 -30.15 4.27 15.12
CA THR A 407 -30.89 2.98 15.02
C THR A 407 -30.73 2.34 13.65
N GLY A 408 -29.59 2.58 12.99
CA GLY A 408 -29.34 2.07 11.63
C GLY A 408 -29.24 0.54 11.56
N ILE A 409 -29.40 0.00 10.36
CA ILE A 409 -29.30 -1.42 10.06
C ILE A 409 -27.80 -1.80 10.09
N LYS A 410 -27.42 -2.81 10.86
CA LYS A 410 -26.02 -3.30 10.89
C LYS A 410 -25.67 -3.97 9.56
N PRO A 411 -24.42 -3.87 9.10
CA PRO A 411 -23.90 -4.76 8.07
C PRO A 411 -24.17 -6.23 8.43
N GLU A 412 -24.48 -7.05 7.44
CA GLU A 412 -24.84 -8.46 7.64
C GLU A 412 -23.96 -9.36 6.76
N LEU A 413 -23.44 -10.44 7.36
CA LEU A 413 -22.74 -11.46 6.62
C LEU A 413 -23.75 -12.43 6.00
N TYR A 414 -23.59 -12.69 4.70
CA TYR A 414 -24.39 -13.70 4.01
C TYR A 414 -23.48 -14.74 3.35
N LYS A 415 -23.94 -16.00 3.35
CA LYS A 415 -23.21 -17.08 2.69
C LYS A 415 -23.28 -16.89 1.18
N GLN A 416 -22.13 -16.96 0.51
CA GLN A 416 -22.07 -16.87 -0.94
C GLN A 416 -22.39 -18.22 -1.58
N ASP A 417 -23.21 -18.20 -2.63
CA ASP A 417 -23.39 -19.35 -3.51
C ASP A 417 -22.18 -19.46 -4.45
N ILE A 418 -21.25 -20.33 -4.09
CA ILE A 418 -20.13 -20.67 -4.94
C ILE A 418 -20.62 -21.68 -5.97
N LYS A 419 -20.53 -21.34 -7.25
CA LYS A 419 -20.85 -22.27 -8.32
C LYS A 419 -20.00 -23.54 -8.16
N PRO A 420 -20.62 -24.73 -8.22
CA PRO A 420 -19.86 -25.98 -8.17
C PRO A 420 -18.77 -25.99 -9.25
N LEU A 421 -17.56 -26.31 -8.85
CA LEU A 421 -16.49 -26.54 -9.83
C LEU A 421 -16.72 -27.90 -10.51
N TYR A 422 -16.47 -27.96 -11.80
CA TYR A 422 -16.48 -29.24 -12.54
C TYR A 422 -15.30 -30.13 -12.16
N VAL A 423 -14.29 -29.56 -11.50
CA VAL A 423 -13.06 -30.21 -11.02
C VAL A 423 -12.85 -29.92 -9.54
N CYS A 424 -12.02 -30.69 -8.88
CA CYS A 424 -11.66 -30.36 -7.49
C CYS A 424 -10.83 -29.08 -7.40
N ARG A 425 -10.77 -28.48 -6.21
CA ARG A 425 -10.05 -27.23 -5.99
C ARG A 425 -8.54 -27.35 -6.29
N GLU A 426 -7.94 -28.48 -5.98
CA GLU A 426 -6.52 -28.78 -6.26
C GLU A 426 -6.24 -28.70 -7.75
N GLU A 427 -7.11 -29.28 -8.55
CA GLU A 427 -7.00 -29.27 -10.02
C GLU A 427 -7.27 -27.86 -10.58
N ALA A 428 -8.26 -27.14 -10.05
CA ALA A 428 -8.54 -25.76 -10.41
C ALA A 428 -7.34 -24.84 -10.12
N VAL A 429 -6.71 -24.99 -8.97
CA VAL A 429 -5.49 -24.24 -8.60
C VAL A 429 -4.34 -24.58 -9.56
N ARG A 430 -4.07 -25.89 -9.82
CA ARG A 430 -3.01 -26.31 -10.74
C ARG A 430 -3.23 -25.74 -12.14
N ARG A 431 -4.46 -25.79 -12.64
CA ARG A 431 -4.83 -25.22 -13.93
C ARG A 431 -4.57 -23.72 -13.99
N THR A 432 -5.04 -22.97 -13.00
CA THR A 432 -4.83 -21.51 -12.94
C THR A 432 -3.33 -21.16 -12.91
N ILE A 433 -2.53 -21.89 -12.12
CA ILE A 433 -1.08 -21.69 -12.08
C ILE A 433 -0.48 -21.96 -13.46
N HIS A 434 -0.86 -23.06 -14.11
CA HIS A 434 -0.31 -23.42 -15.42
C HIS A 434 -0.66 -22.40 -16.50
N GLU A 435 -1.90 -21.93 -16.54
CA GLU A 435 -2.39 -20.96 -17.52
C GLU A 435 -1.79 -19.56 -17.34
N LYS A 436 -1.51 -19.15 -16.11
CA LYS A 436 -1.15 -17.77 -15.79
C LYS A 436 0.33 -17.53 -15.52
N ILE A 437 1.14 -18.58 -15.29
CA ILE A 437 2.52 -18.45 -14.84
C ILE A 437 3.42 -17.61 -15.75
N GLY A 438 3.15 -17.57 -17.04
CA GLY A 438 3.90 -16.79 -18.03
C GLY A 438 3.33 -15.39 -18.31
N SER A 439 2.23 -14.99 -17.65
CA SER A 439 1.64 -13.68 -17.88
C SER A 439 2.51 -12.56 -17.29
N GLN A 440 2.51 -11.40 -17.96
CA GLN A 440 3.26 -10.22 -17.49
C GLN A 440 2.87 -9.81 -16.07
N GLU A 441 1.59 -9.91 -15.74
CA GLU A 441 1.08 -9.61 -14.42
C GLU A 441 1.69 -10.52 -13.34
N TRP A 442 1.75 -11.84 -13.60
CA TRP A 442 2.34 -12.79 -12.67
C TRP A 442 3.86 -12.63 -12.55
N ILE A 443 4.54 -12.31 -13.66
CA ILE A 443 5.97 -11.98 -13.66
C ILE A 443 6.21 -10.76 -12.76
N SER A 444 5.44 -9.68 -12.93
CA SER A 444 5.55 -8.47 -12.13
C SER A 444 5.26 -8.72 -10.64
N CYS A 445 4.33 -9.62 -10.31
CA CYS A 445 4.03 -10.01 -8.93
C CYS A 445 5.13 -10.89 -8.32
N ALA A 446 5.66 -11.86 -9.07
CA ALA A 446 6.63 -12.84 -8.57
C ALA A 446 8.06 -12.30 -8.55
N LEU A 447 8.45 -11.55 -9.57
CA LEU A 447 9.80 -11.05 -9.85
C LEU A 447 9.76 -9.55 -10.21
N PRO A 448 9.25 -8.68 -9.33
CA PRO A 448 9.00 -7.27 -9.66
C PRO A 448 10.26 -6.51 -10.09
N SER A 449 11.40 -6.78 -9.47
CA SER A 449 12.65 -6.13 -9.83
C SER A 449 13.16 -6.58 -11.20
N GLU A 450 13.02 -7.86 -11.51
CA GLU A 450 13.41 -8.45 -12.80
C GLU A 450 12.46 -7.99 -13.92
N ALA A 451 11.17 -7.83 -13.63
CA ALA A 451 10.20 -7.27 -14.56
C ALA A 451 10.58 -5.83 -14.98
N VAL A 452 10.98 -5.00 -14.02
CA VAL A 452 11.51 -3.65 -14.30
C VAL A 452 12.79 -3.71 -15.13
N VAL A 453 13.72 -4.62 -14.83
CA VAL A 453 14.95 -4.79 -15.61
C VAL A 453 14.63 -5.20 -17.03
N LEU A 454 13.69 -6.12 -17.26
CA LEU A 454 13.26 -6.51 -18.61
C LEU A 454 12.66 -5.33 -19.37
N GLU A 455 11.75 -4.57 -18.75
CA GLU A 455 11.14 -3.38 -19.37
C GLU A 455 12.21 -2.36 -19.79
N ARG A 456 13.17 -2.07 -18.91
CA ARG A 456 14.28 -1.16 -19.18
C ARG A 456 15.24 -1.64 -20.26
N SER A 457 15.47 -2.95 -20.35
CA SER A 457 16.41 -3.55 -21.32
C SER A 457 15.79 -3.83 -22.68
N SER A 458 14.51 -3.61 -22.87
CA SER A 458 13.81 -3.84 -24.16
C SER A 458 14.49 -3.09 -25.30
N GLY A 459 14.81 -3.81 -26.39
CA GLY A 459 15.54 -3.25 -27.53
C GLY A 459 17.03 -3.00 -27.28
N THR A 460 17.58 -3.39 -26.15
CA THR A 460 19.03 -3.28 -25.85
C THR A 460 19.73 -4.65 -25.92
N GLN A 461 21.07 -4.63 -25.91
CA GLN A 461 21.86 -5.87 -25.85
C GLN A 461 21.65 -6.71 -24.57
N PHE A 462 21.01 -6.15 -23.54
CA PHE A 462 20.77 -6.82 -22.26
C PHE A 462 19.40 -7.52 -22.17
N GLU A 463 18.55 -7.35 -23.18
CA GLU A 463 17.18 -7.89 -23.16
C GLU A 463 17.15 -9.42 -23.02
N GLU A 464 18.02 -10.11 -23.75
CA GLU A 464 18.05 -11.59 -23.72
C GLU A 464 18.47 -12.12 -22.34
N ASN A 465 19.44 -11.51 -21.69
CA ASN A 465 19.85 -11.88 -20.33
C ASN A 465 18.72 -11.64 -19.32
N ALA A 466 17.96 -10.56 -19.48
CA ALA A 466 16.80 -10.26 -18.63
C ALA A 466 15.69 -11.30 -18.81
N LYS A 467 15.40 -11.71 -20.07
CA LYS A 467 14.43 -12.78 -20.38
C LYS A 467 14.84 -14.11 -19.75
N GLN A 468 16.09 -14.52 -19.90
CA GLN A 468 16.62 -15.77 -19.30
C GLN A 468 16.52 -15.75 -17.78
N THR A 469 16.83 -14.63 -17.14
CA THR A 469 16.72 -14.46 -15.69
C THR A 469 15.26 -14.63 -15.23
N ILE A 470 14.31 -14.01 -15.93
CA ILE A 470 12.88 -14.15 -15.63
C ILE A 470 12.43 -15.59 -15.87
N GLN A 471 12.80 -16.21 -16.98
CA GLN A 471 12.41 -17.59 -17.28
C GLN A 471 12.84 -18.56 -16.18
N SER A 472 14.11 -18.48 -15.76
CA SER A 472 14.64 -19.30 -14.66
C SER A 472 13.91 -19.02 -13.34
N GLY A 473 13.71 -17.73 -12.98
CA GLY A 473 13.01 -17.35 -11.76
C GLY A 473 11.55 -17.79 -11.73
N MET A 474 10.85 -17.72 -12.86
CA MET A 474 9.46 -18.18 -12.97
C MET A 474 9.33 -19.70 -12.96
N GLN A 475 10.31 -20.45 -13.48
CA GLN A 475 10.37 -21.91 -13.33
C GLN A 475 10.50 -22.30 -11.85
N ASP A 476 11.38 -21.66 -11.10
CA ASP A 476 11.55 -21.88 -9.66
C ASP A 476 10.27 -21.49 -8.88
N PHE A 477 9.63 -20.41 -9.29
CA PHE A 477 8.38 -19.96 -8.69
C PHE A 477 7.26 -20.97 -8.93
N TYR A 478 7.09 -21.42 -10.18
CA TYR A 478 6.15 -22.46 -10.57
C TYR A 478 6.34 -23.74 -9.77
N ALA A 479 7.57 -24.28 -9.74
CA ALA A 479 7.88 -25.50 -8.99
C ALA A 479 7.53 -25.36 -7.49
N SER A 480 7.80 -24.18 -6.91
CA SER A 480 7.47 -23.88 -5.51
C SER A 480 5.96 -23.84 -5.24
N LEU A 481 5.16 -23.33 -6.19
CA LEU A 481 3.70 -23.29 -6.06
C LEU A 481 3.07 -24.67 -6.25
N ILE A 482 3.45 -25.40 -7.30
CA ILE A 482 2.92 -26.74 -7.55
C ILE A 482 3.21 -27.68 -6.37
N LYS A 483 4.40 -27.60 -5.78
CA LYS A 483 4.74 -28.36 -4.56
C LYS A 483 3.84 -28.02 -3.36
N SER A 484 3.22 -26.85 -3.33
CA SER A 484 2.31 -26.44 -2.26
C SER A 484 0.88 -26.94 -2.43
N VAL A 485 0.53 -27.48 -3.60
CA VAL A 485 -0.78 -28.10 -3.90
C VAL A 485 -0.67 -29.60 -3.59
N PRO A 486 -1.45 -30.17 -2.65
CA PRO A 486 -1.40 -31.60 -2.34
C PRO A 486 -1.66 -32.49 -3.56
N ASP A 487 -0.98 -33.63 -3.64
CA ASP A 487 -1.29 -34.68 -4.60
C ASP A 487 -2.42 -35.57 -4.03
N ARG A 488 -3.40 -35.90 -4.84
CA ARG A 488 -4.54 -36.78 -4.46
C ARG A 488 -4.16 -38.16 -3.92
N GLY A 489 -2.89 -38.53 -3.96
CA GLY A 489 -2.40 -39.84 -3.55
C GLY A 489 -1.77 -39.90 -2.15
N ARG A 490 -1.80 -38.82 -1.38
CA ARG A 490 -1.14 -38.75 -0.06
C ARG A 490 -2.06 -38.25 1.07
N ILE A 491 -3.34 -38.59 1.03
CA ILE A 491 -4.27 -38.46 2.16
C ILE A 491 -4.68 -39.85 2.58
#